data_de93e3f2c4e7cac54f1811a51ac568e1
#
_entry.id   de93e3f2c4e7cac54f1811a51ac568e1
#
_cell.length_a   1.000
_cell.length_b   1.000
_cell.length_c   1.000
_cell.angle_alpha   90.00
_cell.angle_beta   90.00
_cell.angle_gamma   90.00
#
_symmetry.space_group_name_H-M   'P 1'
#
loop_
_entity.id
_entity.type
_entity.pdbx_description
1 polymer ?
#
loop_
_entity_poly.entity_id
_entity_poly.type
_entity_poly.pdbx_seq_one_letter_code
_entity_poly.pdbx_strand_id
1 'polypeptide(L)'
;VLAMTDQHVSAGVPVPQGSAVAAVDLGATSGRVILGRLVPGEHGPVLETKHIARFANDPVRTRDGLHWNLLGLYREVLLGLAAAEREAPGEIASVGIDSWAVDYGLLRGGRSLGEPFHYRDERNDAGVVSVHEIVPAEELYARNGLQFLAFNTLFQLATEGELLQLADEALLIPDLIA
;
A
#
# COMPACT_ATOMS: atom_id res chain seq x y z
N VAL A 1 20.58 9.67 8.86
CA VAL A 1 20.87 8.38 8.23
C VAL A 1 20.03 7.34 8.96
N LEU A 2 18.83 7.06 8.44
CA LEU A 2 18.02 5.94 8.95
C LEU A 2 18.73 4.63 8.57
N ALA A 3 19.08 3.84 9.57
CA ALA A 3 19.57 2.48 9.38
C ALA A 3 18.40 1.61 8.86
N MET A 4 18.50 1.14 7.62
CA MET A 4 17.67 0.05 7.13
C MET A 4 18.02 -1.19 7.95
N THR A 5 17.16 -1.60 8.86
CA THR A 5 17.24 -2.89 9.51
C THR A 5 16.95 -3.97 8.46
N ASP A 6 17.95 -4.81 8.21
CA ASP A 6 17.81 -6.05 7.43
C ASP A 6 16.68 -6.88 8.04
N GLN A 7 15.49 -6.82 7.43
CA GLN A 7 14.45 -7.78 7.74
C GLN A 7 14.88 -9.11 7.13
N HIS A 8 15.36 -10.03 7.97
CA HIS A 8 15.48 -11.42 7.62
C HIS A 8 14.16 -11.89 7.01
N VAL A 9 14.20 -12.21 5.72
CA VAL A 9 13.15 -13.00 5.08
C VAL A 9 13.11 -14.32 5.84
N SER A 10 12.19 -14.42 6.79
CA SER A 10 11.88 -15.65 7.50
C SER A 10 11.53 -16.69 6.43
N ALA A 11 12.25 -17.79 6.41
CA ALA A 11 11.90 -18.96 5.61
C ALA A 11 10.43 -19.27 5.90
N GLY A 12 9.55 -19.12 4.89
CA GLY A 12 8.10 -19.18 5.07
C GLY A 12 7.71 -20.44 5.83
N VAL A 13 6.91 -20.27 6.86
CA VAL A 13 6.29 -21.40 7.56
C VAL A 13 5.57 -22.23 6.50
N PRO A 14 5.80 -23.55 6.42
CA PRO A 14 5.12 -24.40 5.44
C PRO A 14 3.60 -24.26 5.62
N VAL A 15 2.91 -23.76 4.59
CA VAL A 15 1.45 -23.70 4.60
C VAL A 15 0.93 -25.14 4.53
N PRO A 16 0.14 -25.61 5.51
CA PRO A 16 -0.39 -26.98 5.48
C PRO A 16 -1.19 -27.23 4.21
N GLN A 17 -1.11 -28.44 3.65
CA GLN A 17 -1.93 -28.82 2.51
C GLN A 17 -3.42 -28.64 2.84
N GLY A 18 -4.17 -27.99 1.96
CA GLY A 18 -5.58 -27.66 2.17
C GLY A 18 -5.84 -26.31 2.83
N SER A 19 -4.79 -25.58 3.26
CA SER A 19 -4.97 -24.22 3.76
C SER A 19 -5.23 -23.24 2.62
N ALA A 20 -6.04 -22.22 2.91
CA ALA A 20 -6.28 -21.09 2.03
C ALA A 20 -5.41 -19.89 2.45
N VAL A 21 -5.16 -19.01 1.52
CA VAL A 21 -4.58 -17.68 1.79
C VAL A 21 -5.55 -16.61 1.26
N ALA A 22 -5.70 -15.52 1.97
CA ALA A 22 -6.46 -14.37 1.49
C ALA A 22 -5.50 -13.30 0.98
N ALA A 23 -5.68 -12.87 -0.26
CA ALA A 23 -4.93 -11.78 -0.87
C ALA A 23 -5.83 -10.56 -1.04
N VAL A 24 -5.39 -9.41 -0.52
CA VAL A 24 -6.01 -8.11 -0.72
C VAL A 24 -5.19 -7.36 -1.75
N ASP A 25 -5.80 -7.04 -2.89
CA ASP A 25 -5.19 -6.30 -3.99
C ASP A 25 -5.89 -4.93 -4.09
N LEU A 26 -5.21 -3.88 -3.66
CA LEU A 26 -5.69 -2.51 -3.69
C LEU A 26 -5.13 -1.78 -4.90
N GLY A 27 -5.92 -1.66 -5.94
CA GLY A 27 -5.56 -0.85 -7.11
C GLY A 27 -6.04 0.61 -6.96
N ALA A 28 -5.55 1.49 -7.83
CA ALA A 28 -5.86 2.91 -7.80
C ALA A 28 -7.35 3.27 -8.00
N THR A 29 -8.15 2.36 -8.53
CA THR A 29 -9.59 2.60 -8.81
C THR A 29 -10.51 1.55 -8.21
N SER A 30 -9.98 0.41 -7.78
CA SER A 30 -10.76 -0.66 -7.16
C SER A 30 -9.88 -1.58 -6.35
N GLY A 31 -10.41 -2.09 -5.25
CA GLY A 31 -9.79 -3.16 -4.48
C GLY A 31 -10.51 -4.51 -4.67
N ARG A 32 -9.85 -5.58 -4.30
CA ARG A 32 -10.36 -6.96 -4.34
C ARG A 32 -9.83 -7.76 -3.17
N VAL A 33 -10.64 -8.75 -2.78
CA VAL A 33 -10.18 -9.84 -1.92
C VAL A 33 -10.30 -11.14 -2.69
N ILE A 34 -9.22 -11.89 -2.71
CA ILE A 34 -9.07 -13.13 -3.48
C ILE A 34 -8.66 -14.22 -2.51
N LEU A 35 -9.32 -15.37 -2.61
CA LEU A 35 -8.94 -16.58 -1.89
C LEU A 35 -8.08 -17.44 -2.81
N GLY A 36 -6.91 -17.87 -2.34
CA GLY A 36 -6.00 -18.76 -3.05
C GLY A 36 -5.83 -20.09 -2.32
N ARG A 37 -5.78 -21.19 -3.07
CA ARG A 37 -5.47 -22.54 -2.57
C ARG A 37 -4.50 -23.22 -3.50
N LEU A 38 -3.57 -23.98 -2.92
CA LEU A 38 -2.77 -24.93 -3.68
C LEU A 38 -3.48 -26.28 -3.72
N VAL A 39 -3.83 -26.72 -4.93
CA VAL A 39 -4.47 -28.02 -5.17
C VAL A 39 -3.52 -28.95 -5.93
N PRO A 40 -3.66 -30.29 -5.80
CA PRO A 40 -2.90 -31.23 -6.60
C PRO A 40 -3.21 -31.05 -8.10
N GLY A 41 -2.19 -30.96 -8.93
CA GLY A 41 -2.29 -30.92 -10.39
C GLY A 41 -1.45 -32.03 -11.03
N GLU A 42 -1.67 -32.30 -12.31
CA GLU A 42 -1.00 -33.39 -13.06
C GLU A 42 0.53 -33.25 -13.07
N HIS A 43 1.04 -32.01 -13.08
CA HIS A 43 2.49 -31.70 -13.14
C HIS A 43 3.03 -31.01 -11.87
N GLY A 44 2.31 -31.10 -10.76
CA GLY A 44 2.63 -30.47 -9.48
C GLY A 44 1.49 -29.59 -8.95
N PRO A 45 1.69 -28.90 -7.82
CA PRO A 45 0.65 -28.06 -7.22
C PRO A 45 0.22 -26.92 -8.16
N VAL A 46 -1.08 -26.69 -8.25
CA VAL A 46 -1.69 -25.60 -9.02
C VAL A 46 -2.34 -24.62 -8.06
N LEU A 47 -2.15 -23.34 -8.31
CA LEU A 47 -2.82 -22.28 -7.57
C LEU A 47 -4.24 -22.08 -8.15
N GLU A 48 -5.26 -22.43 -7.36
CA GLU A 48 -6.63 -22.05 -7.63
C GLU A 48 -6.96 -20.73 -6.92
N THR A 49 -7.62 -19.82 -7.62
CA THR A 49 -8.03 -18.52 -7.05
C THR A 49 -9.52 -18.32 -7.20
N LYS A 50 -10.14 -17.73 -6.17
CA LYS A 50 -11.54 -17.34 -6.17
C LYS A 50 -11.67 -15.86 -5.78
N HIS A 51 -12.29 -15.06 -6.65
CA HIS A 51 -12.64 -13.69 -6.30
C HIS A 51 -13.78 -13.68 -5.27
N ILE A 52 -13.55 -13.08 -4.12
CA ILE A 52 -14.48 -13.03 -3.00
C ILE A 52 -15.21 -11.69 -2.95
N ALA A 53 -14.48 -10.60 -3.08
CA ALA A 53 -15.04 -9.24 -3.04
C ALA A 53 -14.35 -8.34 -4.04
N ARG A 54 -15.08 -7.34 -4.52
CA ARG A 54 -14.56 -6.20 -5.29
C ARG A 54 -15.29 -4.94 -4.84
N PHE A 55 -14.54 -3.88 -4.63
CA PHE A 55 -15.06 -2.60 -4.18
C PHE A 55 -14.37 -1.44 -4.89
N ALA A 56 -15.03 -0.29 -4.94
CA ALA A 56 -14.46 0.93 -5.51
C ALA A 56 -13.39 1.51 -4.58
N ASN A 57 -12.39 2.15 -5.17
CA ASN A 57 -11.42 2.97 -4.48
C ASN A 57 -11.57 4.39 -5.03
N ASP A 58 -12.41 5.16 -4.38
CA ASP A 58 -12.76 6.52 -4.79
C ASP A 58 -12.04 7.52 -3.88
N PRO A 59 -11.16 8.37 -4.43
CA PRO A 59 -10.52 9.43 -3.67
C PRO A 59 -11.53 10.51 -3.28
N VAL A 60 -11.24 11.22 -2.21
CA VAL A 60 -12.08 12.28 -1.66
C VAL A 60 -11.36 13.61 -1.81
N ARG A 61 -12.04 14.59 -2.46
CA ARG A 61 -11.55 15.97 -2.46
C ARG A 61 -12.05 16.68 -1.21
N THR A 62 -11.10 17.15 -0.44
CA THR A 62 -11.34 17.96 0.74
C THR A 62 -10.93 19.42 0.46
N ARG A 63 -10.92 20.25 1.49
CA ARG A 63 -10.55 21.67 1.36
C ARG A 63 -9.06 21.86 1.08
N ASP A 64 -8.22 20.97 1.59
CA ASP A 64 -6.75 21.02 1.53
C ASP A 64 -6.15 20.16 0.42
N GLY A 65 -6.97 19.35 -0.28
CA GLY A 65 -6.49 18.58 -1.41
C GLY A 65 -7.31 17.35 -1.76
N LEU A 66 -6.72 16.49 -2.57
CA LEU A 66 -7.25 15.19 -2.95
C LEU A 66 -6.63 14.12 -2.08
N HIS A 67 -7.45 13.32 -1.40
CA HIS A 67 -7.01 12.31 -0.45
C HIS A 67 -7.53 10.92 -0.80
N TRP A 68 -6.84 9.90 -0.35
CA TRP A 68 -7.37 8.55 -0.30
C TRP A 68 -8.39 8.44 0.83
N ASN A 69 -9.47 7.72 0.58
CA ASN A 69 -10.44 7.36 1.63
C ASN A 69 -9.95 6.12 2.38
N LEU A 70 -8.88 6.27 3.18
CA LEU A 70 -8.22 5.15 3.84
C LEU A 70 -9.15 4.37 4.77
N LEU A 71 -9.97 5.07 5.55
CA LEU A 71 -10.94 4.43 6.45
C LEU A 71 -12.02 3.65 5.68
N GLY A 72 -12.45 4.19 4.53
CA GLY A 72 -13.36 3.49 3.63
C GLY A 72 -12.73 2.21 3.07
N LEU A 73 -11.48 2.29 2.59
CA LEU A 73 -10.74 1.13 2.10
C LEU A 73 -10.54 0.06 3.19
N TYR A 74 -10.14 0.47 4.38
CA TYR A 74 -9.97 -0.43 5.52
C TYR A 74 -11.26 -1.20 5.84
N ARG A 75 -12.39 -0.48 5.87
CA ARG A 75 -13.71 -1.12 6.08
C ARG A 75 -14.02 -2.14 4.98
N GLU A 76 -13.80 -1.81 3.72
CA GLU A 76 -14.08 -2.73 2.60
C GLU A 76 -13.17 -3.95 2.63
N VAL A 77 -11.89 -3.78 3.01
CA VAL A 77 -10.96 -4.89 3.24
C VAL A 77 -11.48 -5.83 4.33
N LEU A 78 -11.88 -5.30 5.48
CA LEU A 78 -12.43 -6.12 6.57
C LEU A 78 -13.71 -6.87 6.15
N LEU A 79 -14.60 -6.22 5.41
CA LEU A 79 -15.80 -6.87 4.89
C LEU A 79 -15.47 -7.98 3.89
N GLY A 80 -14.47 -7.76 3.03
CA GLY A 80 -13.98 -8.74 2.08
C GLY A 80 -13.32 -9.94 2.77
N LEU A 81 -12.48 -9.69 3.79
CA LEU A 81 -11.85 -10.76 4.58
C LEU A 81 -12.89 -11.57 5.37
N ALA A 82 -13.89 -10.91 5.95
CA ALA A 82 -15.00 -11.61 6.61
C ALA A 82 -15.82 -12.45 5.61
N ALA A 83 -15.93 -12.04 4.35
CA ALA A 83 -16.55 -12.85 3.31
C ALA A 83 -15.66 -14.03 2.92
N ALA A 84 -14.35 -13.86 2.85
CA ALA A 84 -13.40 -14.95 2.60
C ALA A 84 -13.44 -16.00 3.72
N GLU A 85 -13.53 -15.58 4.99
CA GLU A 85 -13.67 -16.50 6.13
C GLU A 85 -15.00 -17.31 6.04
N ARG A 86 -16.10 -16.71 5.62
CA ARG A 86 -17.35 -17.44 5.40
C ARG A 86 -17.27 -18.46 4.26
N GLU A 87 -16.44 -18.20 3.25
CA GLU A 87 -16.23 -19.12 2.12
C GLU A 87 -15.29 -20.27 2.48
N ALA A 88 -14.34 -20.05 3.39
CA ALA A 88 -13.33 -21.02 3.83
C ALA A 88 -13.17 -21.00 5.36
N PRO A 89 -14.19 -21.44 6.12
CA PRO A 89 -14.21 -21.30 7.57
C PRO A 89 -13.05 -22.02 8.25
N GLY A 90 -12.19 -21.27 8.94
CA GLY A 90 -11.04 -21.81 9.67
C GLY A 90 -9.91 -22.34 8.78
N GLU A 91 -9.95 -22.11 7.45
CA GLU A 91 -8.93 -22.57 6.53
C GLU A 91 -7.89 -21.47 6.19
N ILE A 92 -8.20 -20.20 6.43
CA ILE A 92 -7.32 -19.09 6.06
C ILE A 92 -6.11 -19.06 6.98
N ALA A 93 -4.96 -19.45 6.46
CA ALA A 93 -3.69 -19.53 7.21
C ALA A 93 -2.93 -18.20 7.24
N SER A 94 -3.15 -17.33 6.26
CA SER A 94 -2.49 -16.02 6.17
C SER A 94 -3.26 -15.04 5.31
N VAL A 95 -2.99 -13.75 5.54
CA VAL A 95 -3.47 -12.63 4.73
C VAL A 95 -2.26 -11.88 4.21
N GLY A 96 -2.28 -11.56 2.91
CA GLY A 96 -1.32 -10.66 2.29
C GLY A 96 -2.03 -9.45 1.69
N ILE A 97 -1.42 -8.29 1.78
CA ILE A 97 -1.97 -7.03 1.25
C ILE A 97 -0.97 -6.44 0.28
N ASP A 98 -1.42 -6.12 -0.93
CA ASP A 98 -0.69 -5.36 -1.93
C ASP A 98 -1.47 -4.11 -2.35
N SER A 99 -0.77 -3.10 -2.83
CA SER A 99 -1.35 -1.81 -3.16
C SER A 99 -0.52 -1.08 -4.21
N TRP A 100 -1.05 0.07 -4.70
CA TRP A 100 -0.26 1.00 -5.50
C TRP A 100 0.90 1.56 -4.67
N ALA A 101 1.97 1.91 -5.33
CA ALA A 101 3.15 2.51 -4.72
C ALA A 101 2.99 4.03 -4.51
N VAL A 102 4.04 4.64 -4.03
CA VAL A 102 4.35 6.07 -3.86
C VAL A 102 3.61 6.82 -2.76
N ASP A 103 2.38 6.44 -2.43
CA ASP A 103 1.58 7.11 -1.41
C ASP A 103 1.80 6.50 -0.02
N TYR A 104 1.70 7.34 0.98
CA TYR A 104 2.01 7.00 2.37
C TYR A 104 1.12 7.78 3.32
N GLY A 105 1.04 7.32 4.56
CA GLY A 105 0.53 8.08 5.69
C GLY A 105 1.63 8.40 6.67
N LEU A 106 1.55 9.57 7.28
CA LEU A 106 2.43 9.99 8.36
C LEU A 106 1.80 9.65 9.71
N LEU A 107 2.60 9.06 10.61
CA LEU A 107 2.15 8.65 11.92
C LEU A 107 3.02 9.29 13.02
N ARG A 108 2.43 9.39 14.21
CA ARG A 108 3.12 9.70 15.46
C ARG A 108 2.59 8.84 16.59
N GLY A 109 3.46 8.07 17.22
CA GLY A 109 3.06 7.14 18.28
C GLY A 109 1.97 6.16 17.82
N GLY A 110 2.05 5.66 16.59
CA GLY A 110 1.09 4.75 15.97
C GLY A 110 -0.26 5.39 15.60
N ARG A 111 -0.36 6.73 15.58
CA ARG A 111 -1.59 7.45 15.18
C ARG A 111 -1.36 8.24 13.91
N SER A 112 -2.28 8.15 12.98
CA SER A 112 -2.27 8.95 11.75
C SER A 112 -2.31 10.45 12.07
N LEU A 113 -1.47 11.21 11.38
CA LEU A 113 -1.46 12.67 11.42
C LEU A 113 -2.42 13.31 10.40
N GLY A 114 -3.07 12.51 9.59
CA GLY A 114 -4.05 12.94 8.58
C GLY A 114 -4.31 11.82 7.58
N GLU A 115 -5.28 12.05 6.68
CA GLU A 115 -5.54 11.13 5.57
C GLU A 115 -4.42 11.24 4.52
N PRO A 116 -3.93 10.13 3.96
CA PRO A 116 -2.93 10.15 2.91
C PRO A 116 -3.38 10.96 1.69
N PHE A 117 -2.50 11.81 1.17
CA PHE A 117 -2.76 12.49 -0.09
C PHE A 117 -2.74 11.49 -1.25
N HIS A 118 -3.58 11.77 -2.23
CA HIS A 118 -3.58 11.01 -3.47
C HIS A 118 -2.43 11.46 -4.38
N TYR A 119 -1.75 10.54 -5.04
CA TYR A 119 -0.59 10.83 -5.89
C TYR A 119 -0.88 11.81 -7.05
N ARG A 120 -2.14 12.03 -7.40
CA ARG A 120 -2.56 13.03 -8.42
C ARG A 120 -2.96 14.37 -7.82
N ASP A 121 -2.67 14.60 -6.55
CA ASP A 121 -2.91 15.91 -5.97
C ASP A 121 -1.94 16.95 -6.56
N GLU A 122 -2.46 18.15 -6.81
CA GLU A 122 -1.72 19.26 -7.45
C GLU A 122 -0.55 19.76 -6.59
N ARG A 123 -0.52 19.44 -5.27
CA ARG A 123 0.58 19.80 -4.38
C ARG A 123 1.93 19.28 -4.86
N ASN A 124 1.94 18.19 -5.61
CA ASN A 124 3.16 17.54 -6.09
C ASN A 124 3.99 18.43 -7.00
N ASP A 125 3.35 19.35 -7.75
CA ASP A 125 4.04 20.29 -8.64
C ASP A 125 4.95 21.22 -7.82
N ALA A 126 4.51 21.71 -6.67
CA ALA A 126 5.33 22.48 -5.75
C ALA A 126 6.49 21.66 -5.17
N GLY A 127 6.26 20.39 -4.87
CA GLY A 127 7.28 19.46 -4.41
C GLY A 127 8.38 19.23 -5.45
N VAL A 128 8.02 19.11 -6.72
CA VAL A 128 8.99 18.99 -7.83
C VAL A 128 9.89 20.24 -7.90
N VAL A 129 9.31 21.43 -7.81
CA VAL A 129 10.07 22.68 -7.81
C VAL A 129 11.05 22.72 -6.62
N SER A 130 10.55 22.47 -5.41
CA SER A 130 11.35 22.52 -4.18
C SER A 130 12.52 21.53 -4.20
N VAL A 131 12.31 20.31 -4.69
CA VAL A 131 13.38 19.31 -4.77
C VAL A 131 14.42 19.71 -5.80
N HIS A 132 14.01 20.21 -6.97
CA HIS A 132 14.96 20.57 -8.03
C HIS A 132 15.73 21.87 -7.80
N GLU A 133 15.27 22.71 -6.88
CA GLU A 133 16.08 23.82 -6.33
C GLU A 133 17.29 23.33 -5.53
N ILE A 134 17.21 22.12 -4.95
CA ILE A 134 18.27 21.52 -4.11
C ILE A 134 19.11 20.53 -4.93
N VAL A 135 18.44 19.63 -5.69
CA VAL A 135 19.07 18.56 -6.44
C VAL A 135 18.59 18.60 -7.90
N PRO A 136 19.46 18.93 -8.85
CA PRO A 136 19.10 18.90 -10.28
C PRO A 136 18.59 17.53 -10.74
N ALA A 137 17.66 17.52 -11.70
CA ALA A 137 17.03 16.30 -12.19
C ALA A 137 18.04 15.26 -12.70
N GLU A 138 19.10 15.71 -13.38
CA GLU A 138 20.16 14.83 -13.88
C GLU A 138 20.93 14.15 -12.75
N GLU A 139 21.24 14.89 -11.67
CA GLU A 139 21.90 14.31 -10.49
C GLU A 139 21.00 13.32 -9.79
N LEU A 140 19.72 13.63 -9.63
CA LEU A 140 18.75 12.74 -9.02
C LEU A 140 18.66 11.43 -9.81
N TYR A 141 18.53 11.51 -11.13
CA TYR A 141 18.50 10.33 -12.01
C TYR A 141 19.80 9.52 -11.95
N ALA A 142 20.94 10.19 -11.96
CA ALA A 142 22.23 9.52 -11.89
C ALA A 142 22.42 8.71 -10.58
N ARG A 143 21.76 9.14 -9.48
CA ARG A 143 21.84 8.45 -8.19
C ARG A 143 20.87 7.27 -8.06
N ASN A 144 19.65 7.39 -8.55
CA ASN A 144 18.58 6.44 -8.28
C ASN A 144 18.12 5.64 -9.52
N GLY A 145 18.41 6.12 -10.74
CA GLY A 145 18.00 5.47 -12.00
C GLY A 145 16.49 5.45 -12.24
N LEU A 146 15.71 6.18 -11.43
CA LEU A 146 14.25 6.14 -11.53
C LEU A 146 13.71 7.17 -12.53
N GLN A 147 12.70 6.77 -13.26
CA GLN A 147 11.95 7.67 -14.13
C GLN A 147 11.40 8.86 -13.33
N PHE A 148 11.54 10.05 -13.87
CA PHE A 148 10.87 11.23 -13.32
C PHE A 148 9.36 11.12 -13.48
N LEU A 149 8.66 11.18 -12.34
CA LEU A 149 7.21 11.29 -12.26
C LEU A 149 6.89 12.24 -11.10
N ALA A 150 6.12 13.28 -11.34
CA ALA A 150 5.83 14.31 -10.35
C ALA A 150 5.21 13.75 -9.05
N PHE A 151 4.60 12.59 -9.13
CA PHE A 151 3.99 11.90 -7.99
C PHE A 151 4.93 10.96 -7.22
N ASN A 152 6.21 10.86 -7.58
CA ASN A 152 7.14 10.05 -6.77
C ASN A 152 7.19 10.55 -5.33
N THR A 153 7.31 9.63 -4.38
CA THR A 153 7.26 9.88 -2.93
C THR A 153 8.17 11.04 -2.48
N LEU A 154 9.35 11.18 -3.11
CA LEU A 154 10.28 12.27 -2.82
C LEU A 154 9.64 13.65 -2.96
N PHE A 155 8.89 13.85 -4.05
CA PHE A 155 8.24 15.13 -4.33
C PHE A 155 7.05 15.36 -3.40
N GLN A 156 6.33 14.30 -3.05
CA GLN A 156 5.25 14.36 -2.07
C GLN A 156 5.78 14.74 -0.69
N LEU A 157 6.86 14.10 -0.22
CA LEU A 157 7.49 14.40 1.08
C LEU A 157 7.98 15.86 1.17
N ALA A 158 8.43 16.44 0.06
CA ALA A 158 8.87 17.83 0.02
C ALA A 158 7.74 18.84 0.28
N THR A 159 6.47 18.42 0.19
CA THR A 159 5.29 19.27 0.44
C THR A 159 4.70 19.15 1.84
N GLU A 160 5.19 18.20 2.68
CA GLU A 160 4.59 17.92 4.00
C GLU A 160 4.84 19.01 5.04
N GLY A 161 5.85 19.86 4.83
CA GLY A 161 6.16 20.94 5.73
C GLY A 161 6.39 20.49 7.18
N GLU A 162 5.68 21.10 8.13
CA GLU A 162 5.84 20.82 9.56
C GLU A 162 5.35 19.41 9.95
N LEU A 163 4.41 18.82 9.21
CA LEU A 163 3.90 17.48 9.51
C LEU A 163 5.01 16.43 9.41
N LEU A 164 5.93 16.57 8.46
CA LEU A 164 7.07 15.67 8.33
C LEU A 164 7.98 15.69 9.57
N GLN A 165 8.09 16.84 10.23
CA GLN A 165 8.88 16.99 11.46
C GLN A 165 8.17 16.42 12.70
N LEU A 166 6.84 16.38 12.66
CA LEU A 166 6.03 15.81 13.74
C LEU A 166 5.95 14.30 13.66
N ALA A 167 6.06 13.72 12.46
CA ALA A 167 5.98 12.28 12.24
C ALA A 167 7.22 11.57 12.80
N ASP A 168 7.00 10.42 13.41
CA ASP A 168 8.06 9.47 13.78
C ASP A 168 8.10 8.26 12.82
N GLU A 169 7.06 8.10 11.99
CA GLU A 169 6.93 7.00 11.05
C GLU A 169 6.17 7.44 9.78
N ALA A 170 6.54 6.87 8.65
CA ALA A 170 5.81 6.95 7.39
C ALA A 170 5.61 5.53 6.85
N LEU A 171 4.37 5.13 6.64
CA LEU A 171 4.01 3.82 6.12
C LEU A 171 3.37 3.95 4.73
N LEU A 172 3.73 3.05 3.83
CA LEU A 172 3.03 2.92 2.55
C LEU A 172 1.60 2.40 2.76
N ILE A 173 0.75 2.60 1.77
CA ILE A 173 -0.68 2.26 1.88
C ILE A 173 -0.92 0.80 2.31
N PRO A 174 -0.24 -0.23 1.77
CA PRO A 174 -0.48 -1.60 2.20
C PRO A 174 -0.14 -1.83 3.68
N ASP A 175 0.92 -1.17 4.18
CA ASP A 175 1.34 -1.28 5.58
C ASP A 175 0.41 -0.51 6.54
N LEU A 176 -0.29 0.52 6.04
CA LEU A 176 -1.31 1.23 6.81
C LEU A 176 -2.61 0.43 6.98
N ILE A 177 -2.86 -0.49 6.06
CA ILE A 177 -4.06 -1.35 6.06
C ILE A 177 -3.79 -2.66 6.82
N ALA A 178 -2.54 -3.16 6.85
CA ALA A 178 -2.14 -4.38 7.53
C ALA A 178 -2.19 -4.23 9.06
#